data_5e567d09ec9675e32d1d3639921633da
#
_entry.id   5e567d09ec9675e32d1d3639921633da
#
_cell.length_a   1.000
_cell.length_b   1.000
_cell.length_c   1.000
_cell.angle_alpha   90.00
_cell.angle_beta   90.00
_cell.angle_gamma   90.00
#
_symmetry.space_group_name_H-M   'P 1'
#
loop_
_entity.id
_entity.type
_entity.pdbx_description
1 polymer ?
#
loop_
_entity_poly.entity_id
_entity_poly.type
_entity_poly.pdbx_seq_one_letter_code
_entity_poly.pdbx_strand_id
1 'polypeptide(L)'
;SDGSQAAEGDTETATGGSDTSLLTAEGSSTVYPISNKGSSYWNSNAPPSDGEYWGSNEESSVPGWDEIETDMLLADYFASQFGFEPTEQRSQAPFQTTIGLSHSGTGCQAVVDGLVDIGNSSGNVEDELPDRDSYDDFVDHVCAVDGQPLVVSQELADAGVDKITGQQLKDLYKGRVDKWSDLDSSWPDKDVQVLARVKGSGTRTSFVSNVFGNPEEDTTVANRYGQNQRLAGAVADADNAISYLALAFINTDGLAPIALEWEGTTYTYQDDQNGLDSKKYPLSRDLHMYTWQGTSNKEAAFIRMCLHPFGQETFVKPNNYFALGESRRQAQLNKLPDTMN
;
A
#
# COMPACT_ATOMS: atom_id res chain seq x y z
N SER A 1 -60.77 -9.06 -13.92
CA SER A 1 -59.89 -8.01 -14.33
C SER A 1 -58.89 -7.75 -13.23
N ASP A 2 -57.73 -8.24 -13.52
CA ASP A 2 -56.59 -8.30 -12.64
C ASP A 2 -55.72 -7.05 -12.90
N GLY A 3 -55.55 -6.24 -11.88
CA GLY A 3 -54.67 -5.11 -11.89
C GLY A 3 -53.31 -5.49 -11.31
N SER A 4 -52.37 -5.80 -12.17
CA SER A 4 -50.95 -5.91 -11.81
C SER A 4 -50.41 -4.52 -11.53
N GLN A 5 -50.15 -4.19 -10.27
CA GLN A 5 -49.31 -3.08 -9.90
C GLN A 5 -47.85 -3.52 -10.00
N ALA A 6 -47.12 -2.90 -10.96
CA ALA A 6 -45.69 -2.96 -10.99
C ALA A 6 -45.15 -2.18 -9.79
N ALA A 7 -44.30 -2.86 -9.00
CA ALA A 7 -43.52 -2.21 -7.96
C ALA A 7 -42.53 -1.23 -8.63
N GLU A 8 -42.75 0.06 -8.46
CA GLU A 8 -41.74 1.07 -8.70
C GLU A 8 -40.61 0.84 -7.73
N GLY A 9 -39.48 0.43 -8.24
CA GLY A 9 -38.24 0.41 -7.48
C GLY A 9 -37.88 1.83 -7.09
N ASP A 10 -38.02 2.15 -5.82
CA ASP A 10 -37.43 3.33 -5.24
C ASP A 10 -35.92 3.24 -5.42
N THR A 11 -35.41 3.98 -6.39
CA THR A 11 -34.02 4.40 -6.39
C THR A 11 -33.88 5.40 -5.23
N GLU A 12 -33.57 4.89 -4.04
CA GLU A 12 -33.10 5.76 -2.98
C GLU A 12 -31.85 6.47 -3.48
N THR A 13 -32.02 7.72 -3.84
CA THR A 13 -30.92 8.68 -3.87
C THR A 13 -30.35 8.69 -2.46
N ALA A 14 -29.14 8.14 -2.29
CA ALA A 14 -28.45 8.16 -1.03
C ALA A 14 -28.37 9.60 -0.51
N THR A 15 -29.28 9.94 0.39
CA THR A 15 -29.18 11.15 1.20
C THR A 15 -28.00 10.92 2.12
N GLY A 16 -26.92 11.72 1.94
CA GLY A 16 -25.66 11.57 2.63
C GLY A 16 -25.84 11.36 4.13
N GLY A 17 -25.05 10.44 4.69
CA GLY A 17 -24.88 10.24 6.12
C GLY A 17 -25.98 9.50 6.86
N SER A 18 -26.95 8.88 6.18
CA SER A 18 -28.06 8.19 6.86
C SER A 18 -27.74 6.72 7.23
N ASP A 19 -26.81 6.05 6.54
CA ASP A 19 -26.43 4.66 6.81
C ASP A 19 -25.38 4.59 7.91
N THR A 20 -25.83 4.23 9.13
CA THR A 20 -24.97 4.04 10.30
C THR A 20 -24.65 2.56 10.58
N SER A 21 -24.93 1.67 9.64
CA SER A 21 -24.55 0.27 9.76
C SER A 21 -23.03 0.09 9.73
N LEU A 22 -22.58 -1.08 10.18
CA LEU A 22 -21.15 -1.43 10.24
C LEU A 22 -20.49 -1.28 8.87
N LEU A 23 -19.38 -0.57 8.79
CA LEU A 23 -18.50 -0.57 7.63
C LEU A 23 -17.58 -1.78 7.70
N THR A 24 -17.59 -2.60 6.67
CA THR A 24 -16.76 -3.80 6.60
C THR A 24 -15.74 -3.70 5.48
N ALA A 25 -14.55 -4.22 5.74
CA ALA A 25 -13.50 -4.38 4.74
C ALA A 25 -12.82 -5.72 4.95
N GLU A 26 -12.33 -6.33 3.89
CA GLU A 26 -11.43 -7.48 3.99
C GLU A 26 -10.52 -7.56 2.78
N GLY A 27 -9.47 -8.37 2.87
CA GLY A 27 -8.60 -8.70 1.76
C GLY A 27 -7.13 -8.81 2.17
N SER A 28 -6.30 -8.14 1.41
CA SER A 28 -4.83 -8.19 1.45
C SER A 28 -4.25 -8.12 2.85
N SER A 29 -3.36 -9.06 3.16
CA SER A 29 -2.54 -9.04 4.38
C SER A 29 -1.56 -7.86 4.41
N THR A 30 -1.19 -7.32 3.25
CA THR A 30 -0.31 -6.15 3.14
C THR A 30 -1.05 -4.86 3.49
N VAL A 31 -2.31 -4.71 3.05
CA VAL A 31 -3.14 -3.54 3.36
C VAL A 31 -3.72 -3.63 4.78
N TYR A 32 -3.89 -4.82 5.31
CA TYR A 32 -4.51 -5.06 6.61
C TYR A 32 -3.94 -4.19 7.75
N PRO A 33 -2.62 -4.04 7.95
CA PRO A 33 -2.09 -3.22 9.03
C PRO A 33 -2.54 -1.76 8.95
N ILE A 34 -2.63 -1.20 7.74
CA ILE A 34 -3.09 0.18 7.51
C ILE A 34 -4.58 0.29 7.86
N SER A 35 -5.38 -0.56 7.25
CA SER A 35 -6.83 -0.55 7.38
C SER A 35 -7.28 -0.87 8.81
N ASN A 36 -6.65 -1.84 9.46
CA ASN A 36 -6.96 -2.24 10.83
C ASN A 36 -6.58 -1.18 11.85
N LYS A 37 -5.43 -0.52 11.69
CA LYS A 37 -5.05 0.62 12.53
C LYS A 37 -6.02 1.78 12.35
N GLY A 38 -6.39 2.07 11.10
CA GLY A 38 -7.44 3.05 10.80
C GLY A 38 -8.76 2.72 11.48
N SER A 39 -9.17 1.45 11.43
CA SER A 39 -10.39 0.98 12.11
C SER A 39 -10.33 1.17 13.63
N SER A 40 -9.20 0.87 14.25
CA SER A 40 -9.01 1.08 15.68
C SER A 40 -9.17 2.56 16.05
N TYR A 41 -8.54 3.45 15.28
CA TYR A 41 -8.65 4.90 15.48
C TYR A 41 -10.07 5.39 15.25
N TRP A 42 -10.72 4.94 14.19
CA TRP A 42 -12.11 5.29 13.89
C TRP A 42 -13.04 4.89 15.03
N ASN A 43 -12.97 3.64 15.46
CA ASN A 43 -13.86 3.10 16.49
C ASN A 43 -13.60 3.73 17.88
N SER A 44 -12.38 4.21 18.13
CA SER A 44 -12.06 4.91 19.37
C SER A 44 -12.84 6.23 19.50
N ASN A 45 -13.11 6.88 18.37
CA ASN A 45 -13.74 8.20 18.32
C ASN A 45 -13.19 9.12 19.41
N ALA A 46 -11.87 9.26 19.48
CA ALA A 46 -11.17 9.94 20.55
C ALA A 46 -11.26 11.45 20.42
N PRO A 47 -11.26 12.20 21.56
CA PRO A 47 -11.20 13.65 21.54
C PRO A 47 -9.82 14.16 21.13
N PRO A 48 -9.70 15.41 20.63
CA PRO A 48 -8.41 16.01 20.29
C PRO A 48 -7.41 16.10 21.44
N SER A 49 -7.88 16.03 22.68
CA SER A 49 -7.04 16.00 23.88
C SER A 49 -6.38 14.63 24.12
N ASP A 50 -6.78 13.57 23.39
CA ASP A 50 -6.20 12.25 23.50
C ASP A 50 -5.02 12.13 22.55
N GLY A 51 -3.80 12.35 23.08
CA GLY A 51 -2.57 12.33 22.31
C GLY A 51 -2.19 10.95 21.76
N GLU A 52 -2.76 9.86 22.31
CA GLU A 52 -2.53 8.50 21.79
C GLU A 52 -3.16 8.32 20.40
N TYR A 53 -4.38 8.84 20.22
CA TYR A 53 -5.13 8.69 18.98
C TYR A 53 -5.01 9.92 18.07
N TRP A 54 -5.26 11.11 18.60
CA TRP A 54 -5.17 12.31 17.80
C TRP A 54 -3.74 12.81 17.57
N GLY A 55 -2.80 12.49 18.46
CA GLY A 55 -1.53 13.18 18.56
C GLY A 55 -1.68 14.57 19.20
N SER A 56 -0.62 15.31 19.35
CA SER A 56 -0.69 16.70 19.82
C SER A 56 -0.09 17.64 18.78
N ASN A 57 -0.71 18.81 18.60
CA ASN A 57 -0.20 19.84 17.69
C ASN A 57 1.20 20.33 18.09
N GLU A 58 1.56 20.21 19.36
CA GLU A 58 2.88 20.60 19.86
C GLU A 58 3.96 19.54 19.60
N GLU A 59 3.56 18.27 19.52
CA GLU A 59 4.46 17.12 19.31
C GLU A 59 4.44 16.60 17.87
N SER A 60 3.41 16.95 17.11
CA SER A 60 3.24 16.39 15.78
C SER A 60 3.96 17.25 14.73
N SER A 61 5.00 16.66 14.17
CA SER A 61 5.51 17.06 12.86
C SER A 61 4.66 16.50 11.71
N VAL A 62 3.42 16.13 11.97
CA VAL A 62 2.53 15.53 10.98
C VAL A 62 2.04 16.60 10.01
N PRO A 63 2.45 16.57 8.75
CA PRO A 63 1.96 17.51 7.75
C PRO A 63 0.44 17.48 7.67
N GLY A 64 -0.21 18.65 7.69
CA GLY A 64 -1.65 18.77 7.63
C GLY A 64 -2.38 18.58 8.97
N TRP A 65 -1.67 18.22 10.03
CA TRP A 65 -2.27 18.17 11.36
C TRP A 65 -2.74 19.55 11.83
N ASP A 66 -1.96 20.58 11.51
CA ASP A 66 -2.29 21.98 11.83
C ASP A 66 -3.54 22.48 11.07
N GLU A 67 -3.94 21.78 10.00
CA GLU A 67 -5.15 22.10 9.23
C GLU A 67 -6.41 21.56 9.89
N ILE A 68 -6.28 20.66 10.87
CA ILE A 68 -7.43 20.13 11.63
C ILE A 68 -7.60 20.96 12.90
N GLU A 69 -8.27 22.08 12.76
CA GLU A 69 -8.74 22.86 13.90
C GLU A 69 -10.16 22.42 14.24
N THR A 70 -10.30 21.52 15.19
CA THR A 70 -11.62 21.02 15.60
C THR A 70 -11.63 20.59 17.06
N ASP A 71 -12.78 20.76 17.71
CA ASP A 71 -13.09 20.18 19.01
C ASP A 71 -13.84 18.83 18.86
N MET A 72 -14.13 18.42 17.64
CA MET A 72 -14.87 17.19 17.36
C MET A 72 -14.04 15.96 17.69
N LEU A 73 -14.69 14.87 18.03
CA LEU A 73 -14.07 13.58 18.17
C LEU A 73 -13.61 13.06 16.79
N LEU A 74 -12.65 12.16 16.75
CA LEU A 74 -11.90 11.78 15.54
C LEU A 74 -12.81 11.30 14.40
N ALA A 75 -13.62 10.28 14.66
CA ALA A 75 -14.52 9.74 13.63
C ALA A 75 -15.67 10.71 13.35
N ASP A 76 -16.16 11.42 14.36
CA ASP A 76 -17.15 12.47 14.17
C ASP A 76 -16.66 13.53 13.17
N TYR A 77 -15.40 13.93 13.28
CA TYR A 77 -14.79 14.91 12.37
C TYR A 77 -14.83 14.42 10.91
N PHE A 78 -14.29 13.23 10.63
CA PHE A 78 -14.23 12.72 9.27
C PHE A 78 -15.62 12.34 8.72
N ALA A 79 -16.48 11.78 9.54
CA ALA A 79 -17.82 11.37 9.11
C ALA A 79 -18.73 12.57 8.86
N SER A 80 -18.62 13.64 9.65
CA SER A 80 -19.43 14.86 9.45
C SER A 80 -19.21 15.51 8.09
N GLN A 81 -18.03 15.35 7.52
CA GLN A 81 -17.72 15.85 6.18
C GLN A 81 -18.53 15.16 5.08
N PHE A 82 -19.12 14.03 5.36
CA PHE A 82 -20.00 13.28 4.46
C PHE A 82 -21.43 13.18 4.98
N GLY A 83 -21.82 14.09 5.87
CA GLY A 83 -23.20 14.27 6.31
C GLY A 83 -23.66 13.38 7.47
N PHE A 84 -22.74 12.68 8.14
CA PHE A 84 -23.07 11.93 9.36
C PHE A 84 -23.17 12.85 10.56
N GLU A 85 -24.20 12.63 11.39
CA GLU A 85 -24.35 13.36 12.65
C GLU A 85 -23.26 12.94 13.65
N PRO A 86 -22.55 13.88 14.28
CA PRO A 86 -21.62 13.56 15.34
C PRO A 86 -22.33 12.88 16.51
N THR A 87 -21.74 11.83 17.07
CA THR A 87 -22.25 11.19 18.28
C THR A 87 -21.87 11.95 19.55
N GLU A 88 -20.73 12.64 19.50
CA GLU A 88 -20.11 13.32 20.65
C GLU A 88 -19.77 12.34 21.79
N GLN A 89 -19.65 11.06 21.48
CA GLN A 89 -19.38 10.00 22.46
C GLN A 89 -18.14 9.20 22.06
N ARG A 90 -17.17 9.17 22.96
CA ARG A 90 -15.97 8.33 22.85
C ARG A 90 -16.37 6.86 22.70
N SER A 91 -15.67 6.11 21.86
CA SER A 91 -15.89 4.70 21.53
C SER A 91 -17.23 4.41 20.86
N GLN A 92 -17.93 5.44 20.41
CA GLN A 92 -19.18 5.34 19.68
C GLN A 92 -19.16 6.22 18.43
N ALA A 93 -18.38 5.81 17.46
CA ALA A 93 -18.31 6.50 16.17
C ALA A 93 -19.68 6.53 15.47
N PRO A 94 -19.92 7.49 14.54
CA PRO A 94 -21.19 7.55 13.79
C PRO A 94 -21.59 6.25 13.12
N PHE A 95 -20.62 5.44 12.72
CA PHE A 95 -20.74 4.02 12.38
C PHE A 95 -19.46 3.30 12.83
N GLN A 96 -19.56 2.03 13.16
CA GLN A 96 -18.42 1.22 13.54
C GLN A 96 -17.77 0.59 12.31
N THR A 97 -16.53 0.17 12.43
CA THR A 97 -15.75 -0.46 11.36
C THR A 97 -15.18 -1.81 11.82
N THR A 98 -15.02 -2.73 10.88
CA THR A 98 -14.33 -4.00 11.12
C THR A 98 -13.55 -4.42 9.89
N ILE A 99 -12.35 -4.94 10.10
CA ILE A 99 -11.41 -5.30 9.05
C ILE A 99 -11.09 -6.79 9.14
N GLY A 100 -11.39 -7.52 8.08
CA GLY A 100 -11.02 -8.93 7.94
C GLY A 100 -9.66 -9.09 7.26
N LEU A 101 -8.96 -10.16 7.64
CA LEU A 101 -7.68 -10.55 7.06
C LEU A 101 -7.89 -11.76 6.15
N SER A 102 -7.64 -11.59 4.87
CA SER A 102 -7.68 -12.65 3.87
C SER A 102 -6.59 -12.43 2.80
N HIS A 103 -6.95 -12.50 1.53
CA HIS A 103 -6.05 -12.24 0.40
C HIS A 103 -6.67 -11.21 -0.55
N SER A 104 -5.84 -10.59 -1.38
CA SER A 104 -6.27 -9.55 -2.33
C SER A 104 -7.42 -10.01 -3.23
N GLY A 105 -7.30 -11.17 -3.85
CA GLY A 105 -8.36 -11.72 -4.71
C GLY A 105 -9.66 -11.98 -3.96
N THR A 106 -9.57 -12.47 -2.72
CA THR A 106 -10.73 -12.68 -1.85
C THR A 106 -11.41 -11.36 -1.53
N GLY A 107 -10.64 -10.31 -1.19
CA GLY A 107 -11.18 -8.98 -0.92
C GLY A 107 -11.87 -8.35 -2.14
N CYS A 108 -11.23 -8.44 -3.30
CA CYS A 108 -11.82 -7.95 -4.55
C CYS A 108 -13.13 -8.66 -4.90
N GLN A 109 -13.18 -10.00 -4.74
CA GLN A 109 -14.40 -10.77 -4.98
C GLN A 109 -15.48 -10.47 -3.94
N ALA A 110 -15.11 -10.30 -2.68
CA ALA A 110 -16.04 -10.02 -1.60
C ALA A 110 -16.79 -8.69 -1.79
N VAL A 111 -16.10 -7.66 -2.30
CA VAL A 111 -16.75 -6.37 -2.57
C VAL A 111 -17.75 -6.49 -3.72
N VAL A 112 -17.45 -7.28 -4.76
CA VAL A 112 -18.39 -7.57 -5.86
C VAL A 112 -19.63 -8.29 -5.36
N ASP A 113 -19.43 -9.27 -4.47
CA ASP A 113 -20.52 -10.10 -3.93
C ASP A 113 -21.35 -9.40 -2.84
N GLY A 114 -21.00 -8.15 -2.50
CA GLY A 114 -21.69 -7.39 -1.46
C GLY A 114 -21.48 -7.90 -0.04
N LEU A 115 -20.44 -8.69 0.18
CA LEU A 115 -20.09 -9.23 1.50
C LEU A 115 -19.33 -8.21 2.35
N VAL A 116 -18.63 -7.30 1.71
CA VAL A 116 -17.91 -6.19 2.36
C VAL A 116 -18.12 -4.91 1.57
N ASP A 117 -17.91 -3.78 2.23
CA ASP A 117 -17.99 -2.44 1.62
C ASP A 117 -16.70 -2.07 0.89
N ILE A 118 -15.56 -2.52 1.39
CA ILE A 118 -14.23 -2.23 0.84
C ILE A 118 -13.45 -3.53 0.66
N GLY A 119 -12.93 -3.74 -0.54
CA GLY A 119 -12.00 -4.82 -0.87
C GLY A 119 -10.56 -4.30 -0.82
N ASN A 120 -9.77 -4.74 0.16
CA ASN A 120 -8.38 -4.38 0.28
C ASN A 120 -7.51 -5.24 -0.65
N SER A 121 -6.65 -4.61 -1.44
CA SER A 121 -5.82 -5.32 -2.42
C SER A 121 -4.41 -4.73 -2.51
N SER A 122 -3.42 -5.59 -2.62
CA SER A 122 -2.04 -5.22 -2.91
C SER A 122 -1.66 -5.37 -4.39
N GLY A 123 -2.63 -5.72 -5.23
CA GLY A 123 -2.49 -5.78 -6.68
C GLY A 123 -3.67 -5.12 -7.38
N ASN A 124 -3.48 -4.80 -8.66
CA ASN A 124 -4.58 -4.30 -9.49
C ASN A 124 -5.67 -5.36 -9.61
N VAL A 125 -6.92 -4.94 -9.61
CA VAL A 125 -8.06 -5.86 -9.67
C VAL A 125 -8.05 -6.72 -10.94
N GLU A 126 -7.50 -6.21 -12.04
CA GLU A 126 -7.33 -6.95 -13.30
C GLU A 126 -6.43 -8.17 -13.13
N ASP A 127 -5.43 -8.08 -12.26
CA ASP A 127 -4.51 -9.18 -11.96
C ASP A 127 -5.08 -10.14 -10.92
N GLU A 128 -5.88 -9.62 -9.99
CA GLU A 128 -6.48 -10.42 -8.91
C GLU A 128 -7.73 -11.20 -9.37
N LEU A 129 -8.49 -10.64 -10.30
CA LEU A 129 -9.70 -11.25 -10.88
C LEU A 129 -9.59 -11.25 -12.42
N PRO A 130 -8.68 -12.04 -13.02
CA PRO A 130 -8.35 -11.91 -14.44
C PRO A 130 -9.46 -12.34 -15.40
N ASP A 131 -10.44 -13.11 -14.93
CA ASP A 131 -11.47 -13.73 -15.78
C ASP A 131 -12.75 -12.89 -15.89
N ARG A 132 -12.73 -11.63 -15.47
CA ARG A 132 -13.88 -10.74 -15.59
C ARG A 132 -13.95 -10.08 -16.96
N ASP A 133 -15.17 -9.87 -17.45
CA ASP A 133 -15.42 -9.18 -18.72
C ASP A 133 -15.21 -7.65 -18.61
N SER A 134 -15.43 -7.08 -17.43
CA SER A 134 -15.27 -5.65 -17.16
C SER A 134 -14.88 -5.39 -15.70
N TYR A 135 -14.14 -4.30 -15.50
CA TYR A 135 -13.72 -3.77 -14.21
C TYR A 135 -14.28 -2.38 -13.93
N ASP A 136 -15.17 -1.89 -14.80
CA ASP A 136 -15.67 -0.51 -14.79
C ASP A 136 -16.45 -0.16 -13.52
N ASP A 137 -17.02 -1.15 -12.85
CA ASP A 137 -17.76 -0.97 -11.60
C ASP A 137 -16.87 -0.87 -10.35
N PHE A 138 -15.58 -1.21 -10.46
CA PHE A 138 -14.63 -0.97 -9.38
C PHE A 138 -14.19 0.49 -9.35
N VAL A 139 -14.16 1.06 -8.14
CA VAL A 139 -13.47 2.33 -7.91
C VAL A 139 -12.18 2.04 -7.15
N ASP A 140 -11.06 2.42 -7.74
CA ASP A 140 -9.73 2.20 -7.20
C ASP A 140 -9.30 3.39 -6.33
N HIS A 141 -9.24 3.20 -5.02
CA HIS A 141 -8.70 4.18 -4.10
C HIS A 141 -7.32 3.72 -3.64
N VAL A 142 -6.28 4.30 -4.22
CA VAL A 142 -4.90 4.02 -3.80
C VAL A 142 -4.65 4.72 -2.47
N CYS A 143 -4.22 3.97 -1.47
CA CYS A 143 -4.02 4.50 -0.11
C CYS A 143 -2.56 4.59 0.33
N ALA A 144 -1.66 3.84 -0.31
CA ALA A 144 -0.24 3.80 0.03
C ALA A 144 0.57 3.16 -1.10
N VAL A 145 1.89 3.18 -0.98
CA VAL A 145 2.81 2.53 -1.91
C VAL A 145 3.69 1.55 -1.15
N ASP A 146 3.76 0.32 -1.63
CA ASP A 146 4.72 -0.69 -1.19
C ASP A 146 5.87 -0.77 -2.19
N GLY A 147 7.09 -0.99 -1.73
CA GLY A 147 8.26 -1.06 -2.58
C GLY A 147 9.17 -2.22 -2.22
N GLN A 148 9.96 -2.66 -3.20
CA GLN A 148 10.96 -3.72 -3.06
C GLN A 148 12.33 -3.20 -3.46
N PRO A 149 12.96 -2.31 -2.66
CA PRO A 149 14.28 -1.78 -2.96
C PRO A 149 15.33 -2.88 -3.09
N LEU A 150 16.30 -2.64 -3.96
CA LEU A 150 17.44 -3.52 -4.14
C LEU A 150 18.49 -3.26 -3.05
N VAL A 151 19.06 -4.33 -2.54
CA VAL A 151 20.16 -4.30 -1.57
C VAL A 151 21.28 -5.22 -2.00
N VAL A 152 22.49 -4.86 -1.60
CA VAL A 152 23.68 -5.70 -1.76
C VAL A 152 24.39 -5.83 -0.42
N SER A 153 25.25 -6.86 -0.29
CA SER A 153 26.17 -6.96 0.83
C SER A 153 27.02 -5.70 0.93
N GLN A 154 27.30 -5.24 2.15
CA GLN A 154 27.99 -3.96 2.40
C GLN A 154 29.35 -3.90 1.69
N GLU A 155 30.10 -4.99 1.66
CA GLU A 155 31.40 -5.04 0.99
C GLU A 155 31.29 -4.77 -0.52
N LEU A 156 30.21 -5.20 -1.17
CA LEU A 156 29.97 -4.88 -2.58
C LEU A 156 29.73 -3.38 -2.78
N ALA A 157 28.90 -2.77 -1.94
CA ALA A 157 28.65 -1.34 -1.99
C ALA A 157 29.94 -0.54 -1.75
N ASP A 158 30.73 -0.93 -0.77
CA ASP A 158 32.02 -0.30 -0.44
C ASP A 158 33.03 -0.45 -1.60
N ALA A 159 32.90 -1.50 -2.39
CA ALA A 159 33.74 -1.74 -3.58
C ALA A 159 33.18 -1.07 -4.86
N GLY A 160 32.12 -0.27 -4.76
CA GLY A 160 31.58 0.52 -5.87
C GLY A 160 30.36 -0.08 -6.57
N VAL A 161 29.78 -1.18 -6.06
CA VAL A 161 28.51 -1.72 -6.56
C VAL A 161 27.36 -0.94 -5.93
N ASP A 162 27.03 0.21 -6.50
CA ASP A 162 26.05 1.16 -5.96
C ASP A 162 24.86 1.41 -6.90
N LYS A 163 24.91 0.87 -8.12
CA LYS A 163 23.86 0.98 -9.13
C LYS A 163 23.92 -0.19 -10.09
N ILE A 164 22.75 -0.74 -10.43
CA ILE A 164 22.62 -1.70 -11.54
C ILE A 164 21.54 -1.23 -12.52
N THR A 165 21.65 -1.71 -13.76
CA THR A 165 20.63 -1.48 -14.78
C THR A 165 19.52 -2.52 -14.70
N GLY A 166 18.35 -2.23 -15.29
CA GLY A 166 17.27 -3.19 -15.41
C GLY A 166 17.67 -4.47 -16.15
N GLN A 167 18.52 -4.35 -17.19
CA GLN A 167 19.03 -5.50 -17.92
C GLN A 167 19.99 -6.35 -17.06
N GLN A 168 20.88 -5.72 -16.31
CA GLN A 168 21.76 -6.42 -15.37
C GLN A 168 20.97 -7.16 -14.30
N LEU A 169 19.90 -6.53 -13.78
CA LEU A 169 18.99 -7.14 -12.80
C LEU A 169 18.31 -8.39 -13.38
N LYS A 170 17.81 -8.31 -14.61
CA LYS A 170 17.20 -9.45 -15.29
C LYS A 170 18.24 -10.58 -15.50
N ASP A 171 19.44 -10.25 -15.94
CA ASP A 171 20.51 -11.23 -16.17
C ASP A 171 20.93 -11.91 -14.87
N LEU A 172 21.02 -11.18 -13.76
CA LEU A 172 21.31 -11.76 -12.44
C LEU A 172 20.21 -12.77 -12.02
N TYR A 173 18.96 -12.39 -12.13
CA TYR A 173 17.83 -13.25 -11.71
C TYR A 173 17.49 -14.37 -12.70
N LYS A 174 18.10 -14.38 -13.88
CA LYS A 174 18.03 -15.49 -14.85
C LYS A 174 19.26 -16.40 -14.82
N GLY A 175 20.21 -16.17 -13.92
CA GLY A 175 21.41 -16.98 -13.81
C GLY A 175 22.40 -16.84 -14.97
N ARG A 176 22.40 -15.70 -15.65
CA ARG A 176 23.27 -15.42 -16.81
C ARG A 176 24.60 -14.77 -16.43
N VAL A 177 24.83 -14.52 -15.16
CA VAL A 177 26.02 -13.84 -14.64
C VAL A 177 26.70 -14.72 -13.62
N ASP A 178 27.98 -14.96 -13.78
CA ASP A 178 28.77 -15.76 -12.85
C ASP A 178 29.49 -14.90 -11.81
N LYS A 179 30.06 -13.76 -12.23
CA LYS A 179 30.86 -12.89 -11.38
C LYS A 179 30.41 -11.45 -11.50
N TRP A 180 30.58 -10.69 -10.40
CA TRP A 180 30.32 -9.24 -10.39
C TRP A 180 31.17 -8.51 -11.43
N SER A 181 32.44 -8.91 -11.61
CA SER A 181 33.32 -8.34 -12.63
C SER A 181 32.86 -8.59 -14.08
N ASP A 182 31.97 -9.54 -14.33
CA ASP A 182 31.35 -9.74 -15.64
C ASP A 182 30.36 -8.64 -16.01
N LEU A 183 29.77 -7.97 -15.01
CA LEU A 183 28.85 -6.86 -15.22
C LEU A 183 29.59 -5.50 -15.39
N ASP A 184 30.64 -5.31 -14.65
CA ASP A 184 31.51 -4.13 -14.71
C ASP A 184 32.92 -4.54 -14.28
N SER A 185 33.90 -4.29 -15.14
CA SER A 185 35.29 -4.73 -14.90
C SER A 185 35.94 -4.08 -13.66
N SER A 186 35.39 -2.98 -13.16
CA SER A 186 35.86 -2.32 -11.94
C SER A 186 35.28 -2.93 -10.66
N TRP A 187 34.28 -3.82 -10.78
CA TRP A 187 33.66 -4.50 -9.65
C TRP A 187 34.46 -5.75 -9.24
N PRO A 188 34.29 -6.22 -8.00
CA PRO A 188 35.07 -7.34 -7.49
C PRO A 188 34.95 -8.60 -8.32
N ASP A 189 36.08 -9.34 -8.44
CA ASP A 189 36.13 -10.66 -9.04
C ASP A 189 35.60 -11.72 -8.06
N LYS A 190 34.33 -11.59 -7.71
CA LYS A 190 33.59 -12.49 -6.80
C LYS A 190 32.43 -13.11 -7.52
N ASP A 191 32.10 -14.35 -7.18
CA ASP A 191 30.90 -14.99 -7.64
C ASP A 191 29.66 -14.18 -7.20
N VAL A 192 28.68 -14.07 -8.08
CA VAL A 192 27.41 -13.44 -7.70
C VAL A 192 26.60 -14.41 -6.83
N GLN A 193 25.95 -13.89 -5.81
CA GLN A 193 25.00 -14.63 -4.98
C GLN A 193 23.65 -13.93 -5.04
N VAL A 194 22.76 -14.46 -5.88
CA VAL A 194 21.43 -13.91 -6.08
C VAL A 194 20.46 -14.57 -5.10
N LEU A 195 19.86 -13.78 -4.24
CA LEU A 195 18.94 -14.25 -3.20
C LEU A 195 17.53 -13.73 -3.44
N ALA A 196 16.54 -14.47 -2.95
CA ALA A 196 15.13 -14.16 -3.16
C ALA A 196 14.24 -14.65 -2.02
N ARG A 197 13.00 -14.19 -2.03
CA ARG A 197 11.92 -14.76 -1.24
C ARG A 197 11.38 -16.02 -1.92
N VAL A 198 10.73 -16.86 -1.12
CA VAL A 198 10.07 -18.09 -1.62
C VAL A 198 8.89 -17.75 -2.54
N LYS A 199 8.52 -18.68 -3.39
CA LYS A 199 7.28 -18.62 -4.17
C LYS A 199 6.08 -18.51 -3.21
N GLY A 200 5.09 -17.69 -3.56
CA GLY A 200 3.96 -17.38 -2.69
C GLY A 200 4.14 -16.15 -1.80
N SER A 201 5.37 -15.63 -1.68
CA SER A 201 5.60 -14.34 -1.04
C SER A 201 5.04 -13.20 -1.88
N GLY A 202 4.25 -12.32 -1.28
CA GLY A 202 3.73 -11.12 -1.96
C GLY A 202 4.84 -10.17 -2.40
N THR A 203 5.90 -10.03 -1.62
CA THR A 203 7.09 -9.25 -1.97
C THR A 203 7.77 -9.80 -3.22
N ARG A 204 7.92 -11.14 -3.31
CA ARG A 204 8.48 -11.79 -4.50
C ARG A 204 7.59 -11.61 -5.71
N THR A 205 6.30 -11.84 -5.57
CA THR A 205 5.34 -11.70 -6.68
C THR A 205 5.39 -10.30 -7.27
N SER A 206 5.40 -9.28 -6.44
CA SER A 206 5.52 -7.87 -6.87
C SER A 206 6.85 -7.60 -7.56
N PHE A 207 7.96 -8.04 -6.97
CA PHE A 207 9.30 -7.88 -7.56
C PHE A 207 9.39 -8.53 -8.94
N VAL A 208 9.00 -9.79 -9.07
CA VAL A 208 9.07 -10.54 -10.33
C VAL A 208 8.17 -9.93 -11.40
N SER A 209 6.96 -9.52 -11.03
CA SER A 209 6.04 -8.84 -11.94
C SER A 209 6.62 -7.51 -12.44
N ASN A 210 7.21 -6.72 -11.55
CA ASN A 210 7.83 -5.43 -11.90
C ASN A 210 9.03 -5.59 -12.83
N VAL A 211 9.87 -6.60 -12.59
CA VAL A 211 11.09 -6.82 -13.38
C VAL A 211 10.79 -7.45 -14.73
N PHE A 212 9.93 -8.47 -14.78
CA PHE A 212 9.70 -9.29 -15.96
C PHE A 212 8.34 -9.08 -16.63
N GLY A 213 7.44 -8.34 -16.02
CA GLY A 213 6.09 -8.15 -16.54
C GLY A 213 5.17 -9.36 -16.37
N ASN A 214 5.60 -10.39 -15.65
CA ASN A 214 4.87 -11.63 -15.41
C ASN A 214 5.16 -12.13 -13.99
N PRO A 215 4.15 -12.20 -13.10
CA PRO A 215 4.35 -12.65 -11.71
C PRO A 215 4.77 -14.12 -11.60
N GLU A 216 4.52 -14.93 -12.64
CA GLU A 216 4.86 -16.35 -12.70
C GLU A 216 6.22 -16.62 -13.35
N GLU A 217 6.98 -15.59 -13.70
CA GLU A 217 8.29 -15.75 -14.33
C GLU A 217 9.25 -16.52 -13.44
N ASP A 218 9.90 -17.54 -14.01
CA ASP A 218 10.90 -18.32 -13.30
C ASP A 218 12.21 -17.52 -13.13
N THR A 219 12.78 -17.62 -11.94
CA THR A 219 14.07 -17.04 -11.61
C THR A 219 15.06 -18.09 -11.17
N THR A 220 16.35 -17.84 -11.43
CA THR A 220 17.47 -18.68 -11.01
C THR A 220 18.20 -17.97 -9.88
N VAL A 221 18.11 -18.52 -8.68
CA VAL A 221 18.68 -17.91 -7.48
C VAL A 221 19.46 -18.94 -6.66
N ALA A 222 20.42 -18.48 -5.87
CA ALA A 222 21.23 -19.35 -5.00
C ALA A 222 20.41 -19.91 -3.84
N ASN A 223 19.50 -19.11 -3.27
CA ASN A 223 18.65 -19.54 -2.17
C ASN A 223 17.38 -18.67 -2.09
N ARG A 224 16.35 -19.22 -1.43
CA ARG A 224 15.06 -18.56 -1.18
C ARG A 224 14.72 -18.59 0.29
N TYR A 225 14.17 -17.49 0.79
CA TYR A 225 13.85 -17.31 2.20
C TYR A 225 12.35 -17.04 2.39
N GLY A 226 11.79 -17.67 3.41
CA GLY A 226 10.37 -17.53 3.75
C GLY A 226 10.00 -16.19 4.40
N GLN A 227 10.99 -15.45 4.89
CA GLN A 227 10.80 -14.18 5.60
C GLN A 227 11.81 -13.13 5.16
N ASN A 228 11.38 -11.86 5.11
CA ASN A 228 12.26 -10.73 4.80
C ASN A 228 13.43 -10.60 5.79
N GLN A 229 13.19 -10.82 7.08
CA GLN A 229 14.23 -10.73 8.10
C GLN A 229 15.38 -11.70 7.84
N ARG A 230 15.06 -12.95 7.47
CA ARG A 230 16.08 -13.97 7.16
C ARG A 230 16.82 -13.64 5.85
N LEU A 231 16.11 -13.13 4.86
CA LEU A 231 16.72 -12.68 3.61
C LEU A 231 17.68 -11.52 3.86
N ALA A 232 17.27 -10.52 4.64
CA ALA A 232 18.13 -9.40 5.02
C ALA A 232 19.39 -9.88 5.74
N GLY A 233 19.26 -10.80 6.70
CA GLY A 233 20.39 -11.40 7.40
C GLY A 233 21.34 -12.14 6.47
N ALA A 234 20.84 -12.87 5.50
CA ALA A 234 21.65 -13.59 4.52
C ALA A 234 22.46 -12.64 3.62
N VAL A 235 21.87 -11.55 3.17
CA VAL A 235 22.59 -10.51 2.41
C VAL A 235 23.67 -9.84 3.26
N ALA A 236 23.34 -9.52 4.53
CA ALA A 236 24.25 -8.89 5.47
C ALA A 236 25.45 -9.78 5.84
N ASP A 237 25.22 -11.09 5.97
CA ASP A 237 26.26 -12.07 6.34
C ASP A 237 27.15 -12.46 5.16
N ALA A 238 26.74 -12.21 3.93
CA ALA A 238 27.51 -12.46 2.72
C ALA A 238 28.33 -11.23 2.31
N ASP A 239 29.36 -11.45 1.50
CA ASP A 239 30.18 -10.39 0.91
C ASP A 239 29.90 -10.15 -0.59
N ASN A 240 28.97 -10.92 -1.18
CA ASN A 240 28.76 -11.02 -2.62
C ASN A 240 27.31 -11.11 -3.03
N ALA A 241 26.37 -10.83 -2.12
CA ALA A 241 24.94 -11.07 -2.36
C ALA A 241 24.19 -9.82 -2.86
N ILE A 242 23.17 -10.10 -3.66
CA ILE A 242 22.14 -9.12 -4.05
C ILE A 242 20.75 -9.70 -3.75
N SER A 243 19.83 -8.84 -3.34
CA SER A 243 18.42 -9.16 -3.24
C SER A 243 17.56 -7.89 -3.30
N TYR A 244 16.28 -8.08 -3.16
CA TYR A 244 15.26 -7.08 -2.89
C TYR A 244 14.72 -7.32 -1.47
N LEU A 245 14.24 -6.28 -0.81
CA LEU A 245 13.66 -6.38 0.54
C LEU A 245 12.40 -5.53 0.65
N ALA A 246 11.50 -5.93 1.54
CA ALA A 246 10.49 -5.02 2.04
C ALA A 246 11.13 -3.88 2.84
N LEU A 247 10.51 -2.70 2.83
CA LEU A 247 11.06 -1.46 3.38
C LEU A 247 11.44 -1.55 4.86
N ALA A 248 10.69 -2.33 5.65
CA ALA A 248 10.97 -2.52 7.06
C ALA A 248 12.39 -3.03 7.36
N PHE A 249 13.06 -3.66 6.38
CA PHE A 249 14.34 -4.34 6.57
C PHE A 249 15.50 -3.65 5.85
N ILE A 250 15.25 -2.53 5.18
CA ILE A 250 16.25 -1.83 4.37
C ILE A 250 17.42 -1.28 5.21
N ASN A 251 17.19 -1.01 6.49
CA ASN A 251 18.20 -0.47 7.40
C ASN A 251 18.94 -1.55 8.21
N THR A 252 18.87 -2.81 7.79
CA THR A 252 19.64 -3.90 8.41
C THR A 252 21.15 -3.60 8.28
N ASP A 253 21.89 -3.73 9.39
CA ASP A 253 23.34 -3.57 9.38
C ASP A 253 24.01 -4.65 8.52
N GLY A 254 25.00 -4.27 7.73
CA GLY A 254 25.78 -5.18 6.89
C GLY A 254 25.26 -5.31 5.46
N LEU A 255 24.23 -4.59 5.08
CA LEU A 255 23.77 -4.44 3.71
C LEU A 255 23.60 -2.97 3.34
N ALA A 256 23.53 -2.69 2.05
CA ALA A 256 23.32 -1.34 1.55
C ALA A 256 22.30 -1.35 0.42
N PRO A 257 21.36 -0.40 0.39
CA PRO A 257 20.49 -0.19 -0.76
C PRO A 257 21.32 0.38 -1.93
N ILE A 258 20.94 0.00 -3.15
CA ILE A 258 21.57 0.48 -4.37
C ILE A 258 20.55 1.11 -5.32
N ALA A 259 21.03 1.97 -6.20
CA ALA A 259 20.20 2.58 -7.22
C ALA A 259 19.88 1.60 -8.36
N LEU A 260 18.79 1.85 -9.05
CA LEU A 260 18.36 1.12 -10.24
C LEU A 260 18.27 2.09 -11.43
N GLU A 261 18.97 1.79 -12.50
CA GLU A 261 18.80 2.46 -13.79
C GLU A 261 17.79 1.65 -14.63
N TRP A 262 16.66 2.24 -14.91
CA TRP A 262 15.58 1.61 -15.66
C TRP A 262 15.13 2.50 -16.79
N GLU A 263 15.19 1.99 -18.03
CA GLU A 263 14.81 2.74 -19.23
C GLU A 263 15.46 4.13 -19.33
N GLY A 264 16.73 4.22 -18.94
CA GLY A 264 17.52 5.43 -19.03
C GLY A 264 17.40 6.40 -17.85
N THR A 265 16.56 6.10 -16.86
CA THR A 265 16.40 6.91 -15.65
C THR A 265 16.98 6.18 -14.44
N THR A 266 17.74 6.89 -13.61
CA THR A 266 18.26 6.36 -12.35
C THR A 266 17.28 6.65 -11.22
N TYR A 267 16.90 5.60 -10.50
CA TYR A 267 15.98 5.65 -9.37
C TYR A 267 16.68 5.23 -8.09
N THR A 268 16.34 5.92 -7.00
CA THR A 268 16.58 5.44 -5.64
C THR A 268 15.27 5.37 -4.90
N TYR A 269 15.13 4.46 -3.93
CA TYR A 269 13.89 4.34 -3.17
C TYR A 269 13.59 5.58 -2.31
N GLN A 270 14.59 6.44 -2.05
CA GLN A 270 14.46 7.65 -1.24
C GLN A 270 14.33 8.94 -2.07
N ASP A 271 14.34 8.85 -3.39
CA ASP A 271 14.27 10.01 -4.27
C ASP A 271 12.84 10.54 -4.33
N ASP A 272 12.62 11.78 -3.91
CA ASP A 272 11.31 12.42 -3.91
C ASP A 272 10.74 12.59 -5.33
N GLN A 273 11.58 12.70 -6.35
CA GLN A 273 11.16 12.87 -7.75
C GLN A 273 11.04 11.55 -8.50
N ASN A 274 11.97 10.63 -8.26
CA ASN A 274 12.08 9.34 -8.95
C ASN A 274 12.05 8.16 -7.98
N GLY A 275 11.51 8.36 -6.80
CA GLY A 275 11.42 7.34 -5.75
C GLY A 275 10.00 6.81 -5.57
N LEU A 276 9.80 6.13 -4.47
CA LEU A 276 8.54 5.46 -4.14
C LEU A 276 7.36 6.41 -3.94
N ASP A 277 7.60 7.60 -3.38
CA ASP A 277 6.55 8.59 -3.13
C ASP A 277 5.89 9.09 -4.43
N SER A 278 6.66 9.16 -5.51
CA SER A 278 6.15 9.64 -6.81
C SER A 278 5.49 8.54 -7.65
N LYS A 279 5.52 7.27 -7.21
CA LYS A 279 5.12 6.09 -7.99
C LYS A 279 5.99 5.86 -9.24
N LYS A 280 7.13 6.48 -9.34
CA LYS A 280 8.02 6.29 -10.49
C LYS A 280 9.03 5.17 -10.30
N TYR A 281 9.32 4.82 -9.05
CA TYR A 281 10.25 3.73 -8.75
C TYR A 281 9.74 2.41 -9.32
N PRO A 282 10.50 1.76 -10.23
CA PRO A 282 9.99 0.59 -10.95
C PRO A 282 9.64 -0.61 -10.06
N LEU A 283 10.33 -0.76 -8.93
CA LEU A 283 10.11 -1.87 -7.98
C LEU A 283 9.14 -1.44 -6.88
N SER A 284 7.95 -1.07 -7.27
CA SER A 284 6.87 -0.67 -6.35
C SER A 284 5.52 -1.14 -6.83
N ARG A 285 4.56 -1.15 -5.90
CA ARG A 285 3.16 -1.41 -6.18
C ARG A 285 2.27 -0.51 -5.34
N ASP A 286 1.13 -0.14 -5.90
CA ASP A 286 0.10 0.58 -5.16
C ASP A 286 -0.66 -0.38 -4.25
N LEU A 287 -1.10 0.14 -3.11
CA LEU A 287 -2.02 -0.53 -2.21
C LEU A 287 -3.40 0.10 -2.35
N HIS A 288 -4.42 -0.74 -2.51
CA HIS A 288 -5.74 -0.35 -2.96
C HIS A 288 -6.82 -0.63 -1.92
N MET A 289 -7.76 0.28 -1.81
CA MET A 289 -9.06 0.09 -1.17
C MET A 289 -10.13 0.18 -2.27
N TYR A 290 -10.58 -0.96 -2.79
CA TYR A 290 -11.60 -0.99 -3.84
C TYR A 290 -12.99 -0.87 -3.27
N THR A 291 -13.81 -0.03 -3.91
CA THR A 291 -15.26 0.00 -3.72
C THR A 291 -15.98 -0.49 -4.96
N TRP A 292 -17.25 -0.83 -4.84
CA TRP A 292 -18.03 -1.42 -5.93
C TRP A 292 -19.23 -0.56 -6.27
N GLN A 293 -19.43 -0.28 -7.57
CA GLN A 293 -20.52 0.52 -8.11
C GLN A 293 -20.62 1.91 -7.44
N GLY A 294 -19.49 2.59 -7.42
CA GLY A 294 -19.33 3.88 -6.76
C GLY A 294 -18.74 3.77 -5.36
N THR A 295 -18.64 4.89 -4.69
CA THR A 295 -18.13 5.02 -3.33
C THR A 295 -19.19 5.73 -2.48
N SER A 296 -19.74 5.03 -1.49
CA SER A 296 -20.74 5.59 -0.59
C SER A 296 -20.13 6.64 0.34
N ASN A 297 -20.96 7.48 0.96
CA ASN A 297 -20.51 8.44 1.97
C ASN A 297 -19.83 7.75 3.16
N LYS A 298 -20.31 6.59 3.55
CA LYS A 298 -19.71 5.80 4.64
C LYS A 298 -18.30 5.31 4.26
N GLU A 299 -18.14 4.71 3.08
CA GLU A 299 -16.84 4.31 2.54
C GLU A 299 -15.91 5.49 2.38
N ALA A 300 -16.42 6.59 1.81
CA ALA A 300 -15.65 7.81 1.58
C ALA A 300 -15.11 8.43 2.87
N ALA A 301 -15.89 8.43 3.93
CA ALA A 301 -15.46 8.99 5.22
C ALA A 301 -14.25 8.23 5.79
N PHE A 302 -14.28 6.92 5.77
CA PHE A 302 -13.16 6.09 6.22
C PHE A 302 -11.94 6.22 5.31
N ILE A 303 -12.13 6.14 3.99
CA ILE A 303 -11.04 6.28 3.02
C ILE A 303 -10.40 7.67 3.12
N ARG A 304 -11.19 8.73 3.28
CA ARG A 304 -10.65 10.09 3.46
C ARG A 304 -9.75 10.20 4.68
N MET A 305 -10.13 9.58 5.80
CA MET A 305 -9.27 9.55 6.99
C MET A 305 -7.91 8.89 6.67
N CYS A 306 -7.92 7.78 5.94
CA CYS A 306 -6.68 7.10 5.53
C CYS A 306 -5.83 7.93 4.56
N LEU A 307 -6.47 8.70 3.68
CA LEU A 307 -5.80 9.57 2.70
C LEU A 307 -5.34 10.90 3.28
N HIS A 308 -5.97 11.36 4.37
CA HIS A 308 -5.59 12.60 5.03
C HIS A 308 -4.13 12.52 5.50
N PRO A 309 -3.37 13.64 5.52
CA PRO A 309 -2.01 13.62 6.07
C PRO A 309 -1.91 12.94 7.43
N PHE A 310 -2.90 13.13 8.28
CA PHE A 310 -3.03 12.39 9.55
C PHE A 310 -2.96 10.86 9.34
N GLY A 311 -3.76 10.31 8.43
CA GLY A 311 -3.78 8.87 8.14
C GLY A 311 -2.49 8.37 7.50
N GLN A 312 -1.92 9.13 6.56
CA GLN A 312 -0.66 8.79 5.92
C GLN A 312 0.50 8.72 6.93
N GLU A 313 0.59 9.68 7.84
CA GLU A 313 1.63 9.71 8.88
C GLU A 313 1.38 8.71 10.01
N THR A 314 0.12 8.39 10.30
CA THR A 314 -0.25 7.55 11.45
C THR A 314 -0.46 6.09 11.08
N PHE A 315 -1.04 5.79 9.90
CA PHE A 315 -1.38 4.42 9.51
C PHE A 315 -0.42 3.84 8.46
N VAL A 316 0.10 4.66 7.56
CA VAL A 316 0.92 4.20 6.44
C VAL A 316 2.39 4.11 6.82
N LYS A 317 3.02 5.22 7.18
CA LYS A 317 4.46 5.27 7.48
C LYS A 317 4.89 4.38 8.64
N PRO A 318 4.17 4.32 9.78
CA PRO A 318 4.57 3.44 10.87
C PRO A 318 4.49 1.94 10.55
N ASN A 319 3.74 1.56 9.51
CA ASN A 319 3.66 0.20 8.99
C ASN A 319 4.70 -0.07 7.89
N ASN A 320 5.65 0.84 7.70
CA ASN A 320 6.77 0.71 6.77
C ASN A 320 6.34 0.69 5.29
N TYR A 321 5.29 1.46 4.97
CA TYR A 321 4.91 1.77 3.60
C TYR A 321 5.19 3.23 3.31
N PHE A 322 5.22 3.58 2.03
CA PHE A 322 5.37 4.96 1.60
C PHE A 322 4.03 5.66 1.54
N ALA A 323 3.99 6.85 2.12
CA ALA A 323 2.87 7.76 1.97
C ALA A 323 2.75 8.21 0.51
N LEU A 324 1.54 8.57 0.10
CA LEU A 324 1.31 9.21 -1.18
C LEU A 324 1.91 10.62 -1.17
N GLY A 325 2.61 10.98 -2.23
CA GLY A 325 2.99 12.36 -2.49
C GLY A 325 1.75 13.25 -2.66
N GLU A 326 1.89 14.54 -2.42
CA GLU A 326 0.77 15.49 -2.37
C GLU A 326 -0.10 15.44 -3.64
N SER A 327 0.49 15.39 -4.82
CA SER A 327 -0.24 15.34 -6.08
C SER A 327 -1.07 14.05 -6.23
N ARG A 328 -0.50 12.90 -5.84
CA ARG A 328 -1.23 11.63 -5.88
C ARG A 328 -2.33 11.56 -4.84
N ARG A 329 -2.05 12.04 -3.64
CA ARG A 329 -3.03 12.11 -2.55
C ARG A 329 -4.24 12.94 -2.96
N GLN A 330 -4.02 14.12 -3.55
CA GLN A 330 -5.09 14.98 -4.05
C GLN A 330 -5.88 14.29 -5.16
N ALA A 331 -5.23 13.56 -6.07
CA ALA A 331 -5.91 12.81 -7.12
C ALA A 331 -6.83 11.71 -6.54
N GLN A 332 -6.42 11.07 -5.44
CA GLN A 332 -7.27 10.07 -4.76
C GLN A 332 -8.44 10.73 -4.03
N LEU A 333 -8.22 11.87 -3.39
CA LEU A 333 -9.31 12.65 -2.76
C LEU A 333 -10.37 13.07 -3.77
N ASN A 334 -9.96 13.42 -4.99
CA ASN A 334 -10.89 13.84 -6.06
C ASN A 334 -11.81 12.70 -6.55
N LYS A 335 -11.50 11.44 -6.24
CA LYS A 335 -12.36 10.29 -6.55
C LYS A 335 -13.51 10.10 -5.55
N LEU A 336 -13.42 10.73 -4.38
CA LEU A 336 -14.44 10.64 -3.34
C LEU A 336 -15.60 11.58 -3.66
N PRO A 337 -16.82 11.28 -3.14
CA PRO A 337 -17.91 12.24 -3.17
C PRO A 337 -17.50 13.60 -2.56
N ASP A 338 -18.16 14.67 -2.97
CA ASP A 338 -17.92 15.99 -2.42
C ASP A 338 -18.20 16.03 -0.91
N THR A 339 -17.35 16.75 -0.18
CA THR A 339 -17.57 16.95 1.24
C THR A 339 -18.65 18.00 1.46
N MET A 340 -19.44 17.78 2.51
CA MET A 340 -20.33 18.80 3.04
C MET A 340 -19.55 19.74 3.95
N ASN A 341 -19.73 21.02 3.74
CA ASN A 341 -19.13 22.05 4.60
C ASN A 341 -20.13 22.52 5.66
#